data_c7241191ffe64754ede5da3c398ab133
#
_entry.id   c7241191ffe64754ede5da3c398ab133
#
_cell.length_a   1.000
_cell.length_b   1.000
_cell.length_c   1.000
_cell.angle_alpha   90.00
_cell.angle_beta   90.00
_cell.angle_gamma   90.00
#
_symmetry.space_group_name_H-M   'P 1'
#
loop_
_entity.id
_entity.type
_entity.pdbx_description
1 polymer ?
#
loop_
_entity_poly.entity_id
_entity_poly.type
_entity_poly.pdbx_seq_one_letter_code
_entity_poly.pdbx_strand_id
1 'polypeptide(L)'
;SYAAHLGESIRNEGIAPEEIKLHTGVFGAEPWTNEMRKEIEQLLQIKAYDIYGLSEVIGPGVSMECACQCGNHVFEDHFIPEIIHPETLEVLPDGELGELVFTTVSKEAMPLLRYRTRDLTRLHREKCDCGRTLVRMEKCLGRTDDMLIIRGVNVFPSQIESVLMEMTETTPHYQLIVRRENNLDTLEVLVEIDERNW
;
A
#
# COMPACT_ATOMS: atom_id res chain seq x y z
N SER A 1 -5.60 10.21 3.86
CA SER A 1 -4.28 10.10 4.51
C SER A 1 -4.00 11.32 5.37
N TYR A 2 -3.30 11.12 6.47
CA TYR A 2 -2.95 12.19 7.42
C TYR A 2 -2.13 13.31 6.77
N ALA A 3 -1.27 12.97 5.82
CA ALA A 3 -0.43 13.93 5.11
C ALA A 3 -1.23 14.84 4.17
N ALA A 4 -2.24 14.31 3.48
CA ALA A 4 -3.13 15.13 2.66
C ALA A 4 -3.90 16.12 3.53
N HIS A 5 -4.47 15.66 4.64
CA HIS A 5 -5.15 16.52 5.60
C HIS A 5 -4.23 17.61 6.19
N LEU A 6 -2.97 17.28 6.50
CA LEU A 6 -1.98 18.27 6.93
C LEU A 6 -1.74 19.33 5.85
N GLY A 7 -1.58 18.90 4.60
CA GLY A 7 -1.39 19.83 3.47
C GLY A 7 -2.58 20.76 3.25
N GLU A 8 -3.80 20.23 3.37
CA GLU A 8 -5.03 21.05 3.31
C GLU A 8 -5.08 22.05 4.48
N SER A 9 -4.77 21.62 5.70
CA SER A 9 -4.76 22.48 6.87
C SER A 9 -3.76 23.62 6.73
N ILE A 10 -2.53 23.33 6.27
CA ILE A 10 -1.50 24.34 5.98
C ILE A 10 -2.00 25.38 4.97
N ARG A 11 -2.64 24.92 3.90
CA ARG A 11 -3.21 25.81 2.88
C ARG A 11 -4.36 26.67 3.44
N ASN A 12 -5.23 26.09 4.27
CA ASN A 12 -6.35 26.81 4.88
C ASN A 12 -5.88 27.87 5.89
N GLU A 13 -4.76 27.66 6.56
CA GLU A 13 -4.10 28.63 7.44
C GLU A 13 -3.35 29.74 6.66
N GLY A 14 -3.33 29.67 5.33
CA GLY A 14 -2.69 30.66 4.47
C GLY A 14 -1.16 30.62 4.48
N ILE A 15 -0.57 29.50 4.91
CA ILE A 15 0.88 29.29 4.90
C ILE A 15 1.30 28.99 3.46
N ALA A 16 2.24 29.77 2.93
CA ALA A 16 2.75 29.57 1.57
C ALA A 16 3.62 28.30 1.50
N PRO A 17 3.54 27.51 0.41
CA PRO A 17 4.34 26.28 0.26
C PRO A 17 5.85 26.52 0.43
N GLU A 18 6.34 27.70 0.05
CA GLU A 18 7.76 28.09 0.15
C GLU A 18 8.22 28.28 1.62
N GLU A 19 7.28 28.44 2.55
CA GLU A 19 7.56 28.54 4.00
C GLU A 19 7.74 27.14 4.62
N ILE A 20 7.28 26.08 3.93
CA ILE A 20 7.40 24.70 4.38
C ILE A 20 8.83 24.23 4.15
N LYS A 21 9.55 23.90 5.22
CA LYS A 21 10.95 23.42 5.17
C LYS A 21 11.05 21.89 5.04
N LEU A 22 9.97 21.20 4.71
CA LEU A 22 9.98 19.78 4.44
C LEU A 22 10.39 19.55 2.99
N HIS A 23 11.25 18.57 2.75
CA HIS A 23 11.69 18.19 1.40
C HIS A 23 11.33 16.76 1.03
N THR A 24 11.16 15.91 2.04
CA THR A 24 10.93 14.48 1.85
C THR A 24 9.89 14.01 2.86
N GLY A 25 8.92 13.23 2.37
CA GLY A 25 7.97 12.48 3.17
C GLY A 25 8.18 10.98 2.98
N VAL A 26 8.07 10.22 4.06
CA VAL A 26 8.10 8.76 4.04
C VAL A 26 6.77 8.29 4.61
N PHE A 27 6.02 7.55 3.81
CA PHE A 27 4.65 7.18 4.11
C PHE A 27 4.49 5.67 4.07
N GLY A 28 3.75 5.13 5.03
CA GLY A 28 3.49 3.70 5.16
C GLY A 28 2.36 3.44 6.15
N ALA A 29 2.25 2.20 6.60
CA ALA A 29 1.23 1.67 7.49
C ALA A 29 -0.16 1.49 6.86
N GLU A 30 -0.51 2.27 5.85
CA GLU A 30 -1.77 2.16 5.09
C GLU A 30 -1.45 2.09 3.59
N PRO A 31 -2.21 1.32 2.80
CA PRO A 31 -2.13 1.41 1.36
C PRO A 31 -2.45 2.84 0.89
N TRP A 32 -1.73 3.31 -0.12
CA TRP A 32 -1.97 4.62 -0.72
C TRP A 32 -1.66 4.60 -2.21
N THR A 33 -2.45 5.35 -2.97
CA THR A 33 -2.40 5.33 -4.43
C THR A 33 -1.35 6.29 -4.98
N ASN A 34 -1.05 6.18 -6.26
CA ASN A 34 -0.17 7.13 -6.95
C ASN A 34 -0.83 8.51 -7.10
N GLU A 35 -2.15 8.56 -7.17
CA GLU A 35 -2.95 9.78 -7.18
C GLU A 35 -2.79 10.52 -5.84
N MET A 36 -2.95 9.83 -4.73
CA MET A 36 -2.70 10.38 -3.39
C MET A 36 -1.24 10.84 -3.22
N ARG A 37 -0.27 10.13 -3.81
CA ARG A 37 1.13 10.58 -3.85
C ARG A 37 1.26 11.96 -4.49
N LYS A 38 0.69 12.11 -5.69
CA LYS A 38 0.73 13.38 -6.43
C LYS A 38 0.08 14.51 -5.64
N GLU A 39 -1.05 14.24 -5.02
CA GLU A 39 -1.74 15.22 -4.17
C GLU A 39 -0.87 15.66 -2.98
N ILE A 40 -0.31 14.72 -2.23
CA ILE A 40 0.58 15.01 -1.09
C ILE A 40 1.82 15.79 -1.56
N GLU A 41 2.45 15.39 -2.66
CA GLU A 41 3.61 16.07 -3.22
C GLU A 41 3.28 17.50 -3.65
N GLN A 42 2.08 17.74 -4.19
CA GLN A 42 1.61 19.08 -4.57
C GLN A 42 1.27 19.95 -3.36
N LEU A 43 0.55 19.40 -2.38
CA LEU A 43 0.11 20.15 -1.19
C LEU A 43 1.29 20.56 -0.30
N LEU A 44 2.25 19.67 -0.12
CA LEU A 44 3.38 19.88 0.81
C LEU A 44 4.69 20.26 0.11
N GLN A 45 4.73 20.28 -1.23
CA GLN A 45 5.94 20.57 -2.03
C GLN A 45 7.13 19.68 -1.64
N ILE A 46 6.88 18.39 -1.40
CA ILE A 46 7.85 17.39 -0.99
C ILE A 46 7.99 16.27 -2.04
N LYS A 47 9.00 15.41 -1.86
CA LYS A 47 9.05 14.09 -2.50
C LYS A 47 8.52 13.04 -1.54
N ALA A 48 7.55 12.25 -1.98
CA ALA A 48 6.86 11.23 -1.19
C ALA A 48 7.36 9.83 -1.55
N TYR A 49 7.88 9.11 -0.56
CA TYR A 49 8.40 7.75 -0.70
C TYR A 49 7.56 6.77 0.11
N ASP A 50 7.36 5.59 -0.45
CA ASP A 50 6.70 4.49 0.23
C ASP A 50 7.69 3.74 1.14
N ILE A 51 7.21 3.32 2.31
CA ILE A 51 7.89 2.42 3.23
C ILE A 51 6.92 1.31 3.65
N TYR A 52 7.40 0.08 3.60
CA TYR A 52 6.63 -1.06 4.05
C TYR A 52 7.28 -1.69 5.28
N GLY A 53 6.47 -2.04 6.26
CA GLY A 53 6.87 -2.75 7.47
C GLY A 53 5.66 -3.17 8.28
N LEU A 54 5.87 -4.08 9.22
CA LEU A 54 4.85 -4.57 10.13
C LEU A 54 5.50 -4.85 11.49
N SER A 55 4.74 -4.61 12.56
CA SER A 55 5.24 -4.72 13.94
C SER A 55 5.77 -6.11 14.28
N GLU A 56 5.21 -7.15 13.69
CA GLU A 56 5.58 -8.55 13.90
C GLU A 56 6.99 -8.85 13.37
N VAL A 57 7.36 -8.26 12.25
CA VAL A 57 8.69 -8.46 11.65
C VAL A 57 9.66 -7.44 12.22
N ILE A 58 9.49 -6.17 11.89
CA ILE A 58 10.13 -5.01 12.50
C ILE A 58 9.43 -3.72 11.99
N GLY A 59 9.09 -2.83 12.86
CA GLY A 59 8.62 -1.49 12.48
C GLY A 59 9.67 -0.43 12.77
N PRO A 60 9.72 0.65 11.99
CA PRO A 60 8.97 0.94 10.78
C PRO A 60 9.77 0.63 9.51
N GLY A 61 10.12 -0.41 9.03
CA GLY A 61 10.70 -0.57 7.71
C GLY A 61 11.41 -1.89 7.49
N VAL A 62 10.76 -2.72 6.70
CA VAL A 62 11.33 -3.94 6.11
C VAL A 62 11.83 -3.63 4.70
N SER A 63 11.18 -2.70 4.03
CA SER A 63 11.56 -2.23 2.69
C SER A 63 11.17 -0.77 2.48
N MET A 64 11.86 -0.09 1.55
CA MET A 64 11.64 1.32 1.26
C MET A 64 11.90 1.65 -0.21
N GLU A 65 11.15 2.57 -0.76
CA GLU A 65 11.39 3.11 -2.11
C GLU A 65 12.72 3.85 -2.22
N CYS A 66 13.25 3.85 -3.42
CA CYS A 66 14.33 4.72 -3.84
C CYS A 66 13.81 5.90 -4.68
N ALA A 67 14.73 6.76 -5.16
CA ALA A 67 14.38 7.91 -6.00
C ALA A 67 13.66 7.54 -7.31
N CYS A 68 13.75 6.28 -7.78
CA CYS A 68 13.05 5.81 -8.97
C CYS A 68 11.56 5.55 -8.72
N GLN A 69 11.12 5.44 -7.47
CA GLN A 69 9.72 5.18 -7.09
C GLN A 69 9.08 3.98 -7.83
N CYS A 70 9.89 2.94 -8.07
CA CYS A 70 9.52 1.75 -8.85
C CYS A 70 9.44 0.48 -8.00
N GLY A 71 8.95 0.60 -6.77
CA GLY A 71 8.84 -0.45 -5.76
C GLY A 71 9.84 -0.29 -4.62
N ASN A 72 9.56 -0.99 -3.53
CA ASN A 72 10.29 -0.91 -2.28
C ASN A 72 11.45 -1.91 -2.28
N HIS A 73 12.67 -1.46 -2.07
CA HIS A 73 13.84 -2.33 -1.88
C HIS A 73 13.76 -3.00 -0.52
N VAL A 74 13.71 -4.32 -0.50
CA VAL A 74 13.76 -5.13 0.73
C VAL A 74 15.17 -5.10 1.29
N PHE A 75 15.32 -4.94 2.61
CA PHE A 75 16.62 -4.98 3.28
C PHE A 75 17.06 -6.43 3.48
N GLU A 76 17.62 -7.04 2.42
CA GLU A 76 17.96 -8.47 2.35
C GLU A 76 19.09 -8.91 3.30
N ASP A 77 19.82 -7.99 3.88
CA ASP A 77 20.74 -8.23 5.00
C ASP A 77 20.02 -8.61 6.31
N HIS A 78 18.72 -8.32 6.38
CA HIS A 78 17.87 -8.60 7.55
C HIS A 78 16.70 -9.52 7.25
N PHE A 79 16.22 -9.56 5.99
CA PHE A 79 14.98 -10.25 5.62
C PHE A 79 15.12 -11.03 4.32
N ILE A 80 14.62 -12.25 4.29
CA ILE A 80 14.48 -13.05 3.07
C ILE A 80 13.01 -12.98 2.64
N PRO A 81 12.67 -12.30 1.52
CA PRO A 81 11.32 -12.27 1.00
C PRO A 81 11.03 -13.45 0.08
N GLU A 82 9.83 -14.01 0.19
CA GLU A 82 9.26 -15.00 -0.72
C GLU A 82 7.84 -14.59 -1.10
N ILE A 83 7.39 -15.02 -2.28
CA ILE A 83 5.97 -14.96 -2.66
C ILE A 83 5.44 -16.38 -2.70
N ILE A 84 4.28 -16.60 -2.10
CA ILE A 84 3.61 -17.90 -2.11
C ILE A 84 2.19 -17.79 -2.64
N HIS A 85 1.68 -18.88 -3.20
CA HIS A 85 0.27 -19.00 -3.48
C HIS A 85 -0.53 -19.05 -2.16
N PRO A 86 -1.56 -18.23 -1.95
CA PRO A 86 -2.23 -18.10 -0.65
C PRO A 86 -2.86 -19.40 -0.13
N GLU A 87 -3.31 -20.27 -1.05
CA GLU A 87 -4.01 -21.53 -0.73
C GLU A 87 -3.09 -22.74 -0.76
N THR A 88 -2.29 -22.92 -1.86
CA THR A 88 -1.42 -24.09 -2.00
C THR A 88 -0.12 -23.97 -1.21
N LEU A 89 0.27 -22.75 -0.83
CA LEU A 89 1.51 -22.42 -0.11
C LEU A 89 2.78 -22.71 -0.92
N GLU A 90 2.66 -22.99 -2.20
CA GLU A 90 3.80 -23.16 -3.10
C GLU A 90 4.47 -21.82 -3.36
N VAL A 91 5.79 -21.83 -3.45
CA VAL A 91 6.57 -20.63 -3.81
C VAL A 91 6.32 -20.29 -5.26
N LEU A 92 5.99 -19.04 -5.53
CA LEU A 92 5.74 -18.51 -6.86
C LEU A 92 7.00 -17.87 -7.47
N PRO A 93 7.14 -17.92 -8.80
CA PRO A 93 8.20 -17.20 -9.50
C PRO A 93 8.15 -15.69 -9.30
N ASP A 94 9.30 -15.04 -9.51
CA ASP A 94 9.38 -13.57 -9.52
C ASP A 94 8.42 -12.97 -10.56
N GLY A 95 7.78 -11.85 -10.20
CA GLY A 95 6.79 -11.16 -11.03
C GLY A 95 5.36 -11.72 -10.91
N GLU A 96 5.15 -12.86 -10.28
CA GLU A 96 3.82 -13.38 -10.02
C GLU A 96 3.21 -12.76 -8.74
N LEU A 97 1.90 -12.56 -8.77
CA LEU A 97 1.14 -12.04 -7.63
C LEU A 97 0.88 -13.15 -6.62
N GLY A 98 1.24 -12.93 -5.38
CA GLY A 98 0.95 -13.84 -4.30
C GLY A 98 1.12 -13.22 -2.93
N GLU A 99 0.99 -14.04 -1.90
CA GLU A 99 1.15 -13.63 -0.51
C GLU A 99 2.62 -13.47 -0.15
N LEU A 100 2.96 -12.33 0.43
CA LEU A 100 4.31 -12.03 0.88
C LEU A 100 4.63 -12.79 2.16
N VAL A 101 5.81 -13.37 2.18
CA VAL A 101 6.37 -14.12 3.32
C VAL A 101 7.75 -13.58 3.66
N PHE A 102 8.05 -13.43 4.93
CA PHE A 102 9.38 -13.04 5.40
C PHE A 102 9.99 -14.07 6.33
N THR A 103 11.28 -14.33 6.15
CA THR A 103 12.16 -14.93 7.15
C THR A 103 13.12 -13.85 7.66
N THR A 104 13.20 -13.69 8.99
CA THR A 104 14.15 -12.75 9.61
C THR A 104 15.50 -13.44 9.79
N VAL A 105 16.59 -12.75 9.39
CA VAL A 105 17.95 -13.30 9.43
C VAL A 105 18.71 -12.79 10.65
N SER A 106 18.55 -11.53 11.02
CA SER A 106 19.31 -10.88 12.07
C SER A 106 18.54 -10.64 13.38
N LYS A 107 17.26 -11.01 13.42
CA LYS A 107 16.40 -10.78 14.59
C LYS A 107 16.67 -11.84 15.68
N GLU A 108 17.27 -11.43 16.79
CA GLU A 108 17.58 -12.31 17.91
C GLU A 108 16.36 -12.62 18.78
N ALA A 109 15.56 -11.59 19.11
CA ALA A 109 14.33 -11.75 19.86
C ALA A 109 13.16 -12.04 18.91
N MET A 110 12.43 -13.13 19.15
CA MET A 110 11.31 -13.59 18.31
C MET A 110 11.72 -13.72 16.82
N PRO A 111 12.70 -14.55 16.47
CA PRO A 111 13.00 -14.80 15.06
C PRO A 111 11.79 -15.43 14.37
N LEU A 112 11.51 -14.94 13.16
CA LEU A 112 10.39 -15.41 12.34
C LEU A 112 10.92 -16.23 11.16
N LEU A 113 10.40 -17.44 11.01
CA LEU A 113 10.69 -18.32 9.88
C LEU A 113 9.44 -18.42 9.02
N ARG A 114 9.55 -17.98 7.77
CA ARG A 114 8.47 -17.99 6.78
C ARG A 114 7.15 -17.42 7.32
N TYR A 115 7.24 -16.25 7.92
CA TYR A 115 6.07 -15.54 8.45
C TYR A 115 5.18 -15.04 7.31
N ARG A 116 3.93 -15.47 7.29
CA ARG A 116 2.91 -15.08 6.33
C ARG A 116 2.33 -13.72 6.71
N THR A 117 2.57 -12.70 5.89
CA THR A 117 2.10 -11.33 6.18
C THR A 117 0.62 -11.12 5.88
N ARG A 118 0.05 -11.96 5.02
CA ARG A 118 -1.25 -11.82 4.38
C ARG A 118 -1.32 -10.74 3.30
N ASP A 119 -0.29 -9.94 3.14
CA ASP A 119 -0.23 -8.90 2.12
C ASP A 119 0.05 -9.51 0.75
N LEU A 120 -0.63 -9.02 -0.29
CA LEU A 120 -0.47 -9.44 -1.67
C LEU A 120 0.42 -8.46 -2.42
N THR A 121 1.48 -8.97 -3.00
CA THR A 121 2.44 -8.20 -3.80
C THR A 121 3.16 -9.07 -4.82
N ARG A 122 4.11 -8.49 -5.55
CA ARG A 122 5.06 -9.17 -6.45
C ARG A 122 6.48 -8.81 -6.06
N LEU A 123 7.42 -9.71 -6.34
CA LEU A 123 8.85 -9.46 -6.17
C LEU A 123 9.54 -9.37 -7.52
N HIS A 124 10.53 -8.49 -7.62
CA HIS A 124 11.37 -8.26 -8.79
C HIS A 124 12.84 -8.26 -8.37
N ARG A 125 13.66 -9.07 -9.06
CA ARG A 125 15.09 -9.21 -8.75
C ARG A 125 16.02 -8.52 -9.76
N GLU A 126 15.45 -7.89 -10.78
CA GLU A 126 16.23 -7.14 -11.73
C GLU A 126 16.86 -5.90 -11.07
N LYS A 127 18.05 -5.55 -11.53
CA LYS A 127 18.74 -4.34 -11.05
C LYS A 127 17.88 -3.11 -11.28
N CYS A 128 17.72 -2.32 -10.23
CA CYS A 128 17.03 -1.03 -10.31
C CYS A 128 17.90 0.04 -10.98
N ASP A 129 17.27 1.00 -11.65
CA ASP A 129 17.94 2.15 -12.25
C ASP A 129 18.67 3.03 -11.21
N CYS A 130 18.29 2.96 -9.95
CA CYS A 130 19.05 3.59 -8.86
C CYS A 130 20.41 2.92 -8.58
N GLY A 131 20.73 1.81 -9.24
CA GLY A 131 21.95 1.05 -9.09
C GLY A 131 21.91 -0.09 -8.07
N ARG A 132 20.90 -0.16 -7.20
CA ARG A 132 20.73 -1.23 -6.21
C ARG A 132 20.35 -2.55 -6.88
N THR A 133 20.82 -3.64 -6.28
CA THR A 133 20.52 -5.02 -6.68
C THR A 133 19.60 -5.74 -5.69
N LEU A 134 19.15 -5.06 -4.65
CA LEU A 134 18.21 -5.60 -3.67
C LEU A 134 16.87 -5.94 -4.35
N VAL A 135 16.25 -7.02 -3.89
CA VAL A 135 14.88 -7.39 -4.30
C VAL A 135 13.93 -6.21 -4.06
N ARG A 136 13.11 -5.95 -5.06
CA ARG A 136 12.04 -4.94 -4.96
C ARG A 136 10.69 -5.63 -4.84
N MET A 137 9.90 -5.17 -3.90
CA MET A 137 8.48 -5.52 -3.82
C MET A 137 7.64 -4.38 -4.41
N GLU A 138 6.57 -4.73 -5.10
CA GLU A 138 5.55 -3.75 -5.50
C GLU A 138 4.78 -3.25 -4.28
N LYS A 139 4.00 -2.19 -4.45
CA LYS A 139 3.01 -1.79 -3.44
C LYS A 139 2.04 -2.94 -3.17
N CYS A 140 1.67 -3.10 -1.91
CA CYS A 140 0.66 -4.08 -1.55
C CYS A 140 -0.68 -3.74 -2.22
N LEU A 141 -1.25 -4.71 -2.91
CA LEU A 141 -2.54 -4.57 -3.59
C LEU A 141 -3.73 -4.78 -2.64
N GLY A 142 -3.48 -5.36 -1.48
CA GLY A 142 -4.46 -5.69 -0.46
C GLY A 142 -3.97 -6.84 0.39
N ARG A 143 -4.87 -7.39 1.20
CA ARG A 143 -4.60 -8.52 2.08
C ARG A 143 -5.48 -9.71 1.72
N THR A 144 -4.97 -10.91 1.91
CA THR A 144 -5.75 -12.15 1.66
C THR A 144 -6.92 -12.30 2.64
N ASP A 145 -6.81 -11.73 3.83
CA ASP A 145 -7.85 -11.74 4.88
C ASP A 145 -8.87 -10.59 4.74
N ASP A 146 -8.59 -9.56 3.96
CA ASP A 146 -9.54 -8.47 3.62
C ASP A 146 -10.25 -8.70 2.28
N MET A 147 -9.90 -9.75 1.54
CA MET A 147 -10.49 -10.08 0.27
C MET A 147 -11.96 -10.52 0.44
N LEU A 148 -12.85 -9.85 -0.26
CA LEU A 148 -14.27 -10.22 -0.35
C LEU A 148 -14.48 -11.18 -1.52
N ILE A 149 -15.22 -12.26 -1.31
CA ILE A 149 -15.64 -13.17 -2.39
C ILE A 149 -17.11 -12.88 -2.68
N ILE A 150 -17.37 -12.19 -3.78
CA ILE A 150 -18.73 -11.81 -4.18
C ILE A 150 -19.13 -12.61 -5.41
N ARG A 151 -20.03 -13.56 -5.26
CA ARG A 151 -20.50 -14.45 -6.35
C ARG A 151 -19.35 -15.15 -7.09
N GLY A 152 -18.31 -15.58 -6.36
CA GLY A 152 -17.13 -16.24 -6.92
C GLY A 152 -16.09 -15.30 -7.53
N VAL A 153 -16.28 -13.99 -7.41
CA VAL A 153 -15.28 -12.97 -7.82
C VAL A 153 -14.54 -12.45 -6.60
N ASN A 154 -13.23 -12.45 -6.67
CA ASN A 154 -12.38 -11.84 -5.65
C ASN A 154 -12.40 -10.32 -5.82
N VAL A 155 -12.84 -9.61 -4.77
CA VAL A 155 -12.93 -8.16 -4.73
C VAL A 155 -12.06 -7.64 -3.58
N PHE A 156 -11.13 -6.77 -3.88
CA PHE A 156 -10.32 -6.10 -2.87
C PHE A 156 -10.85 -4.69 -2.63
N PRO A 157 -11.05 -4.26 -1.37
CA PRO A 157 -11.47 -2.90 -1.06
C PRO A 157 -10.60 -1.82 -1.72
N SER A 158 -9.29 -2.05 -1.81
CA SER A 158 -8.33 -1.14 -2.46
C SER A 158 -8.60 -0.93 -3.96
N GLN A 159 -9.16 -1.93 -4.67
CA GLN A 159 -9.55 -1.78 -6.08
C GLN A 159 -10.74 -0.85 -6.23
N ILE A 160 -11.72 -0.96 -5.32
CA ILE A 160 -12.88 -0.06 -5.29
C ILE A 160 -12.42 1.36 -4.99
N GLU A 161 -11.57 1.52 -3.97
CA GLU A 161 -11.00 2.81 -3.60
C GLU A 161 -10.27 3.49 -4.77
N SER A 162 -9.44 2.74 -5.51
CA SER A 162 -8.73 3.28 -6.67
C SER A 162 -9.67 3.84 -7.73
N VAL A 163 -10.81 3.18 -7.98
CA VAL A 163 -11.82 3.67 -8.94
C VAL A 163 -12.53 4.90 -8.40
N LEU A 164 -12.88 4.92 -7.12
CA LEU A 164 -13.55 6.07 -6.50
C LEU A 164 -12.66 7.32 -6.50
N MET A 165 -11.35 7.15 -6.28
CA MET A 165 -10.38 8.25 -6.30
C MET A 165 -10.17 8.88 -7.71
N GLU A 166 -10.58 8.20 -8.79
CA GLU A 166 -10.58 8.77 -10.14
C GLU A 166 -11.82 9.63 -10.41
N MET A 167 -12.85 9.54 -9.56
CA MET A 167 -14.09 10.29 -9.70
C MET A 167 -13.97 11.64 -8.99
N THR A 168 -14.24 12.74 -9.70
CA THR A 168 -14.11 14.10 -9.17
C THR A 168 -15.23 14.50 -8.22
N GLU A 169 -16.34 13.80 -8.26
CA GLU A 169 -17.55 14.08 -7.49
C GLU A 169 -17.58 13.39 -6.12
N THR A 170 -16.66 12.46 -5.87
CA THR A 170 -16.62 11.68 -4.64
C THR A 170 -15.52 12.14 -3.69
N THR A 171 -15.76 11.98 -2.40
CA THR A 171 -14.70 12.08 -1.38
C THR A 171 -14.02 10.71 -1.21
N PRO A 172 -12.85 10.62 -0.57
CA PRO A 172 -12.20 9.33 -0.28
C PRO A 172 -12.91 8.49 0.79
N HIS A 173 -14.07 8.95 1.26
CA HIS A 173 -14.84 8.25 2.28
C HIS A 173 -15.90 7.35 1.65
N TYR A 174 -15.81 6.06 1.89
CA TYR A 174 -16.75 5.09 1.39
C TYR A 174 -17.00 3.97 2.41
N GLN A 175 -18.08 3.23 2.22
CA GLN A 175 -18.41 2.06 3.01
C GLN A 175 -18.84 0.90 2.10
N LEU A 176 -18.28 -0.27 2.34
CA LEU A 176 -18.66 -1.50 1.67
C LEU A 176 -19.65 -2.27 2.55
N ILE A 177 -20.82 -2.57 2.01
CA ILE A 177 -21.84 -3.37 2.69
C ILE A 177 -22.00 -4.68 1.93
N VAL A 178 -21.60 -5.78 2.55
CA VAL A 178 -21.80 -7.13 2.00
C VAL A 178 -23.02 -7.74 2.66
N ARG A 179 -23.97 -8.19 1.86
CA ARG A 179 -25.18 -8.92 2.32
C ARG A 179 -25.31 -10.23 1.58
N ARG A 180 -25.94 -11.19 2.24
CA ARG A 180 -26.31 -12.46 1.63
C ARG A 180 -27.83 -12.57 1.55
N GLU A 181 -28.35 -12.59 0.33
CA GLU A 181 -29.78 -12.72 0.06
C GLU A 181 -30.04 -13.90 -0.89
N ASN A 182 -30.93 -14.79 -0.50
CA ASN A 182 -31.27 -15.99 -1.30
C ASN A 182 -30.05 -16.79 -1.78
N ASN A 183 -29.06 -17.01 -0.90
CA ASN A 183 -27.78 -17.68 -1.18
C ASN A 183 -26.86 -16.96 -2.19
N LEU A 184 -27.14 -15.70 -2.52
CA LEU A 184 -26.28 -14.85 -3.35
C LEU A 184 -25.73 -13.71 -2.54
N ASP A 185 -24.44 -13.48 -2.67
CA ASP A 185 -23.78 -12.32 -2.06
C ASP A 185 -24.02 -11.08 -2.92
N THR A 186 -24.31 -9.96 -2.25
CA THR A 186 -24.45 -8.64 -2.86
C THR A 186 -23.45 -7.70 -2.21
N LEU A 187 -22.87 -6.83 -3.01
CA LEU A 187 -21.98 -5.77 -2.58
C LEU A 187 -22.62 -4.43 -2.91
N GLU A 188 -22.82 -3.62 -1.90
CA GLU A 188 -23.27 -2.23 -2.01
C GLU A 188 -22.11 -1.33 -1.61
N VAL A 189 -21.83 -0.31 -2.42
CA VAL A 189 -20.79 0.68 -2.15
C VAL A 189 -21.48 2.00 -1.84
N LEU A 190 -21.43 2.43 -0.60
CA LEU A 190 -21.88 3.77 -0.20
C LEU A 190 -20.71 4.73 -0.32
N VAL A 191 -20.92 5.83 -1.04
CA VAL A 191 -19.88 6.82 -1.33
C VAL A 191 -20.33 8.18 -0.85
N GLU A 192 -19.45 8.88 -0.17
CA GLU A 192 -19.69 10.27 0.19
C GLU A 192 -19.45 11.17 -1.02
N ILE A 193 -20.37 12.09 -1.26
CA ILE A 193 -20.31 13.05 -2.37
C ILE A 193 -19.88 14.41 -1.84
N ASP A 194 -18.98 15.10 -2.54
CA ASP A 194 -18.62 16.48 -2.21
C ASP A 194 -19.75 17.40 -2.65
N GLU A 195 -20.47 17.99 -1.66
CA GLU A 195 -21.59 18.91 -1.92
C GLU A 195 -21.22 20.13 -2.77
N ARG A 196 -19.92 20.46 -2.87
CA ARG A 196 -19.44 21.57 -3.71
C ARG A 196 -19.48 21.28 -5.21
N ASN A 197 -19.67 20.02 -5.58
CA ASN A 197 -19.74 19.55 -6.97
C ASN A 197 -21.16 19.25 -7.46
N TRP A 198 -22.17 19.70 -6.68
CA TRP A 198 -23.60 19.61 -7.03
C TRP A 198 -24.15 20.94 -7.56
#